data_39b7b728b9e29757d829c25c1ff2a329
#
_entry.id   39b7b728b9e29757d829c25c1ff2a329
#
_cell.length_a   1.000
_cell.length_b   1.000
_cell.length_c   1.000
_cell.angle_alpha   90.00
_cell.angle_beta   90.00
_cell.angle_gamma   90.00
#
_symmetry.space_group_name_H-M   'P 1'
#
loop_
_entity.id
_entity.type
_entity.pdbx_description
1 polymer ?
#
loop_
_entity_poly.entity_id
_entity_poly.type
_entity_poly.pdbx_seq_one_letter_code
_entity_poly.pdbx_strand_id
1 'polypeptide(L)'
;PNTHSLDLTGAQEELLPRADVVLALDVFDLQKALSITDRTSRVGRPLIKEGTKVIHISLNDLAGRGWAQEHGRLMPVDLPIAADTAVALPALTARCRDLLRDGGPAGPSGDLREARRRELEVMRRNLRDGWREEAEQARNARPISFTRLTSDLWEVVKDERWVLVNRTLRGWTRRLWDWTTPSQYVGAQMGGGVGYGIGHAMGGALAHLGTDALCIDIQPDGDLLYTPSGLW
;
A
#
# COMPACT_ATOMS: atom_id res chain seq x y z
N PRO A 1 4.03 3.93 -8.13
CA PRO A 1 5.19 3.01 -8.11
C PRO A 1 5.99 3.19 -6.83
N ASN A 2 6.44 2.09 -6.22
CA ASN A 2 7.32 2.17 -5.04
C ASN A 2 8.77 2.56 -5.40
N THR A 3 9.06 2.71 -6.67
CA THR A 3 10.32 3.25 -7.17
C THR A 3 10.40 4.77 -7.10
N HIS A 4 9.29 5.46 -6.83
CA HIS A 4 9.28 6.92 -6.69
C HIS A 4 10.07 7.37 -5.45
N SER A 5 10.84 8.47 -5.57
CA SER A 5 11.71 8.97 -4.50
C SER A 5 10.99 9.40 -3.21
N LEU A 6 9.70 9.64 -3.29
CA LEU A 6 8.84 10.00 -2.15
C LEU A 6 7.87 8.87 -1.75
N ASP A 7 8.10 7.63 -2.21
CA ASP A 7 7.36 6.49 -1.67
C ASP A 7 7.92 6.10 -0.30
N LEU A 8 7.16 6.42 0.72
CA LEU A 8 7.50 6.19 2.12
C LEU A 8 6.58 5.15 2.77
N THR A 9 6.07 4.23 1.94
CA THR A 9 5.33 3.07 2.42
C THR A 9 6.17 2.29 3.43
N GLY A 10 5.67 2.13 4.64
CA GLY A 10 6.40 1.54 5.76
C GLY A 10 6.90 2.54 6.81
N ALA A 11 6.88 3.85 6.53
CA ALA A 11 7.29 4.90 7.46
C ALA A 11 6.11 5.64 8.13
N GLN A 12 4.91 5.05 8.11
CA GLN A 12 3.70 5.72 8.62
C GLN A 12 3.84 6.16 10.07
N GLU A 13 4.46 5.34 10.92
CA GLU A 13 4.63 5.65 12.35
C GLU A 13 5.54 6.86 12.61
N GLU A 14 6.46 7.13 11.71
CA GLU A 14 7.38 8.28 11.80
C GLU A 14 6.78 9.54 11.16
N LEU A 15 6.06 9.39 10.04
CA LEU A 15 5.59 10.51 9.23
C LEU A 15 4.25 11.07 9.66
N LEU A 16 3.28 10.20 9.96
CA LEU A 16 1.92 10.64 10.29
C LEU A 16 1.85 11.56 11.52
N PRO A 17 2.66 11.36 12.58
CA PRO A 17 2.71 12.29 13.71
C PRO A 17 3.19 13.71 13.35
N ARG A 18 3.90 13.85 12.22
CA ARG A 18 4.45 15.13 11.74
C ARG A 18 3.54 15.84 10.74
N ALA A 19 2.50 15.15 10.27
CA ALA A 19 1.61 15.68 9.24
C ALA A 19 0.67 16.76 9.79
N ASP A 20 0.52 17.86 9.07
CA ASP A 20 -0.50 18.87 9.33
C ASP A 20 -1.77 18.61 8.53
N VAL A 21 -1.63 17.96 7.37
CA VAL A 21 -2.71 17.53 6.49
C VAL A 21 -2.45 16.12 6.00
N VAL A 22 -3.48 15.29 6.02
CA VAL A 22 -3.51 13.96 5.40
C VAL A 22 -4.52 13.98 4.27
N LEU A 23 -4.06 13.71 3.05
CA LEU A 23 -4.91 13.43 1.91
C LEU A 23 -5.01 11.91 1.73
N ALA A 24 -6.16 11.38 2.08
CA ALA A 24 -6.47 9.96 1.91
C ALA A 24 -7.22 9.74 0.59
N LEU A 25 -6.74 8.80 -0.22
CA LEU A 25 -7.27 8.50 -1.55
C LEU A 25 -7.71 7.04 -1.59
N ASP A 26 -8.99 6.79 -1.77
CA ASP A 26 -9.60 5.45 -1.80
C ASP A 26 -9.16 4.54 -0.63
N VAL A 27 -8.93 5.14 0.53
CA VAL A 27 -8.56 4.36 1.73
C VAL A 27 -9.81 3.70 2.28
N PHE A 28 -9.86 2.38 2.20
CA PHE A 28 -11.02 1.60 2.64
C PHE A 28 -11.27 1.70 4.14
N ASP A 29 -10.27 1.47 4.96
CA ASP A 29 -10.32 1.59 6.41
C ASP A 29 -9.38 2.70 6.89
N LEU A 30 -9.93 3.91 6.96
CA LEU A 30 -9.18 5.10 7.33
C LEU A 30 -8.70 5.05 8.78
N GLN A 31 -9.53 4.50 9.68
CA GLN A 31 -9.15 4.33 11.09
C GLN A 31 -7.92 3.43 11.23
N LYS A 32 -7.92 2.32 10.51
CA LYS A 32 -6.78 1.39 10.50
C LYS A 32 -5.54 2.01 9.87
N ALA A 33 -5.70 2.74 8.77
CA ALA A 33 -4.59 3.39 8.07
C ALA A 33 -3.90 4.47 8.91
N LEU A 34 -4.63 5.15 9.78
CA LEU A 34 -4.15 6.27 10.59
C LEU A 34 -3.99 5.95 12.08
N SER A 35 -4.00 4.68 12.46
CA SER A 35 -3.78 4.23 13.84
C SER A 35 -2.95 2.96 13.91
N ILE A 36 -2.31 2.77 15.07
CA ILE A 36 -1.74 1.48 15.46
C ILE A 36 -2.69 0.82 16.44
N THR A 37 -3.01 -0.43 16.19
CA THR A 37 -3.81 -1.24 17.09
C THR A 37 -2.93 -2.20 17.85
N ASP A 38 -2.98 -2.12 19.16
CA ASP A 38 -2.38 -3.14 20.02
C ASP A 38 -3.09 -4.48 19.79
N ARG A 39 -2.34 -5.51 19.45
CA ARG A 39 -2.89 -6.81 19.07
C ARG A 39 -3.57 -7.54 20.22
N THR A 40 -3.15 -7.26 21.45
CA THR A 40 -3.64 -7.93 22.66
C THR A 40 -4.87 -7.22 23.21
N SER A 41 -4.76 -5.92 23.45
CA SER A 41 -5.85 -5.11 24.04
C SER A 41 -6.89 -4.67 23.01
N ARG A 42 -6.58 -4.75 21.73
CA ARG A 42 -7.38 -4.21 20.60
C ARG A 42 -7.64 -2.70 20.72
N VAL A 43 -6.87 -2.00 21.51
CA VAL A 43 -6.96 -0.54 21.63
C VAL A 43 -6.18 0.11 20.50
N GLY A 44 -6.85 0.96 19.72
CA GLY A 44 -6.26 1.76 18.66
C GLY A 44 -5.69 3.07 19.24
N ARG A 45 -4.44 3.38 18.89
CA ARG A 45 -3.79 4.68 19.14
C ARG A 45 -3.65 5.43 17.84
N PRO A 46 -4.19 6.68 17.72
CA PRO A 46 -3.98 7.50 16.52
C PRO A 46 -2.49 7.73 16.25
N LEU A 47 -2.11 7.70 14.97
CA LEU A 47 -0.78 8.08 14.50
C LEU A 47 -0.70 9.58 14.20
N ILE A 48 -1.81 10.17 13.79
CA ILE A 48 -1.88 11.62 13.52
C ILE A 48 -1.97 12.41 14.83
N LYS A 49 -1.35 13.59 14.85
CA LYS A 49 -1.43 14.51 15.99
C LYS A 49 -2.79 15.21 16.03
N GLU A 50 -3.14 15.75 17.19
CA GLU A 50 -4.30 16.62 17.33
C GLU A 50 -4.19 17.84 16.40
N GLY A 51 -5.29 18.20 15.75
CA GLY A 51 -5.35 19.30 14.78
C GLY A 51 -4.93 18.96 13.36
N THR A 52 -4.39 17.75 13.09
CA THR A 52 -4.15 17.31 11.71
C THR A 52 -5.46 17.28 10.94
N LYS A 53 -5.48 17.91 9.77
CA LYS A 53 -6.63 17.93 8.88
C LYS A 53 -6.66 16.68 8.00
N VAL A 54 -7.80 16.02 7.94
CA VAL A 54 -7.98 14.82 7.11
C VAL A 54 -8.94 15.14 5.97
N ILE A 55 -8.44 15.00 4.74
CA ILE A 55 -9.22 15.09 3.50
C ILE A 55 -9.32 13.67 2.94
N HIS A 56 -10.52 13.19 2.68
CA HIS A 56 -10.73 11.86 2.13
C HIS A 56 -11.51 11.94 0.82
N ILE A 57 -10.87 11.50 -0.27
CA ILE A 57 -11.51 11.36 -1.59
C ILE A 57 -11.75 9.88 -1.84
N SER A 58 -13.01 9.48 -1.96
CA SER A 58 -13.36 8.07 -2.17
C SER A 58 -14.84 7.94 -2.58
N LEU A 59 -15.14 6.88 -3.32
CA LEU A 59 -16.50 6.39 -3.55
C LEU A 59 -16.93 5.32 -2.54
N ASN A 60 -16.05 4.94 -1.60
CA ASN A 60 -16.25 3.84 -0.64
C ASN A 60 -17.12 4.22 0.58
N ASP A 61 -18.02 5.17 0.46
CA ASP A 61 -18.92 5.61 1.52
C ASP A 61 -19.70 4.42 2.14
N LEU A 62 -20.25 3.54 1.32
CA LEU A 62 -21.00 2.38 1.77
C LEU A 62 -20.14 1.30 2.45
N ALA A 63 -18.86 1.24 2.15
CA ALA A 63 -17.96 0.27 2.76
C ALA A 63 -17.73 0.54 4.26
N GLY A 64 -17.92 1.78 4.71
CA GLY A 64 -17.85 2.15 6.13
C GLY A 64 -18.88 1.45 7.01
N ARG A 65 -19.91 0.82 6.44
CA ARG A 65 -20.95 0.05 7.13
C ARG A 65 -20.71 -1.46 7.10
N GLY A 66 -19.64 -1.91 6.45
CA GLY A 66 -19.32 -3.33 6.33
C GLY A 66 -18.72 -3.90 7.62
N TRP A 67 -19.04 -5.15 7.94
CA TRP A 67 -18.43 -5.90 9.04
C TRP A 67 -16.93 -6.18 8.84
N ALA A 68 -16.42 -5.96 7.63
CA ALA A 68 -15.02 -6.19 7.27
C ALA A 68 -14.04 -5.17 7.84
N GLN A 69 -14.49 -4.11 8.50
CA GLN A 69 -13.63 -3.15 9.19
C GLN A 69 -13.08 -3.76 10.48
N GLU A 70 -11.77 -3.71 10.64
CA GLU A 70 -11.09 -4.34 11.78
C GLU A 70 -11.46 -3.71 13.13
N HIS A 71 -11.80 -2.43 13.15
CA HIS A 71 -12.12 -1.68 14.36
C HIS A 71 -13.60 -1.38 14.54
N GLY A 72 -14.42 -1.59 13.54
CA GLY A 72 -15.84 -1.26 13.58
C GLY A 72 -16.15 0.22 13.88
N ARG A 73 -15.20 1.12 13.66
CA ARG A 73 -15.32 2.55 13.91
C ARG A 73 -15.07 3.35 12.67
N LEU A 74 -15.91 4.35 12.46
CA LEU A 74 -15.65 5.39 11.46
C LEU A 74 -14.75 6.46 12.07
N MET A 75 -13.77 6.89 11.31
CA MET A 75 -12.91 8.01 11.68
C MET A 75 -13.54 9.32 11.20
N PRO A 76 -13.58 10.37 12.05
CA PRO A 76 -14.01 11.68 11.59
C PRO A 76 -13.06 12.24 10.52
N VAL A 77 -13.64 12.89 9.52
CA VAL A 77 -12.93 13.47 8.38
C VAL A 77 -13.29 14.95 8.30
N ASP A 78 -12.30 15.84 8.15
CA ASP A 78 -12.55 17.28 8.04
C ASP A 78 -13.21 17.64 6.70
N LEU A 79 -12.80 16.99 5.61
CA LEU A 79 -13.34 17.21 4.28
C LEU A 79 -13.53 15.87 3.52
N PRO A 80 -14.73 15.28 3.56
CA PRO A 80 -15.05 14.14 2.73
C PRO A 80 -15.45 14.62 1.31
N ILE A 81 -14.92 13.95 0.30
CA ILE A 81 -15.22 14.21 -1.12
C ILE A 81 -15.63 12.89 -1.76
N ALA A 82 -16.91 12.77 -2.09
CA ALA A 82 -17.43 11.60 -2.81
C ALA A 82 -17.11 11.75 -4.30
N ALA A 83 -15.97 11.21 -4.72
CA ALA A 83 -15.53 11.26 -6.11
C ALA A 83 -14.63 10.07 -6.44
N ASP A 84 -14.65 9.67 -7.73
CA ASP A 84 -13.68 8.75 -8.28
C ASP A 84 -12.30 9.42 -8.32
N THR A 85 -11.32 8.78 -7.71
CA THR A 85 -9.94 9.31 -7.66
C THR A 85 -9.29 9.42 -9.04
N ALA A 86 -9.67 8.58 -10.01
CA ALA A 86 -9.20 8.68 -11.39
C ALA A 86 -9.62 10.01 -12.05
N VAL A 87 -10.76 10.57 -11.64
CA VAL A 87 -11.27 11.86 -12.14
C VAL A 87 -10.79 13.02 -11.24
N ALA A 88 -10.81 12.83 -9.93
CA ALA A 88 -10.50 13.88 -8.98
C ALA A 88 -9.02 14.28 -9.00
N LEU A 89 -8.09 13.33 -9.12
CA LEU A 89 -6.64 13.59 -9.06
C LEU A 89 -6.14 14.47 -10.21
N PRO A 90 -6.51 14.26 -11.48
CA PRO A 90 -6.14 15.16 -12.56
C PRO A 90 -6.63 16.60 -12.31
N ALA A 91 -7.89 16.77 -11.87
CA ALA A 91 -8.48 18.06 -11.57
C ALA A 91 -7.77 18.76 -10.40
N LEU A 92 -7.51 18.04 -9.30
CA LEU A 92 -6.75 18.55 -8.17
C LEU A 92 -5.34 18.98 -8.60
N THR A 93 -4.66 18.15 -9.40
CA THR A 93 -3.31 18.42 -9.90
C THR A 93 -3.28 19.69 -10.77
N ALA A 94 -4.25 19.84 -11.67
CA ALA A 94 -4.37 21.04 -12.51
C ALA A 94 -4.56 22.29 -11.63
N ARG A 95 -5.49 22.22 -10.68
CA ARG A 95 -5.76 23.35 -9.77
C ARG A 95 -4.54 23.73 -8.91
N CYS A 96 -3.82 22.75 -8.40
CA CYS A 96 -2.57 23.00 -7.67
C CYS A 96 -1.52 23.70 -8.54
N ARG A 97 -1.38 23.29 -9.79
CA ARG A 97 -0.45 23.94 -10.74
C ARG A 97 -0.83 25.38 -11.02
N ASP A 98 -2.13 25.66 -11.19
CA ASP A 98 -2.62 27.02 -11.43
C ASP A 98 -2.36 27.91 -10.20
N LEU A 99 -2.69 27.44 -9.01
CA LEU A 99 -2.42 28.17 -7.77
C LEU A 99 -0.92 28.47 -7.56
N LEU A 100 -0.04 27.54 -7.93
CA LEU A 100 1.40 27.74 -7.84
C LEU A 100 1.93 28.74 -8.87
N ARG A 101 1.31 28.83 -10.08
CA ARG A 101 1.64 29.81 -11.11
C ARG A 101 1.20 31.21 -10.74
N ASP A 102 0.00 31.35 -10.19
CA ASP A 102 -0.64 32.63 -9.90
C ASP A 102 -0.16 33.27 -8.58
N GLY A 103 0.94 32.76 -8.00
CA GLY A 103 1.45 33.25 -6.72
C GLY A 103 0.50 32.98 -5.57
N GLY A 104 -0.21 31.87 -5.61
CA GLY A 104 -1.21 31.45 -4.62
C GLY A 104 -0.75 31.54 -3.17
N PRO A 105 -1.59 31.18 -2.19
CA PRO A 105 -1.32 31.45 -0.78
C PRO A 105 0.10 31.04 -0.42
N ALA A 106 0.82 31.95 0.27
CA ALA A 106 2.23 31.79 0.59
C ALA A 106 2.47 30.46 1.31
N GLY A 107 2.78 29.45 0.53
CA GLY A 107 3.24 28.18 1.04
C GLY A 107 4.67 28.29 1.58
N PRO A 108 5.22 27.20 2.12
CA PRO A 108 6.62 27.18 2.51
C PRO A 108 7.51 27.68 1.38
N SER A 109 8.58 28.42 1.70
CA SER A 109 9.55 28.88 0.71
C SER A 109 10.07 27.72 -0.15
N GLY A 110 10.55 28.03 -1.36
CA GLY A 110 11.13 27.02 -2.24
C GLY A 110 12.22 26.19 -1.54
N ASP A 111 13.04 26.85 -0.74
CA ASP A 111 14.12 26.22 0.03
C ASP A 111 13.60 25.23 1.08
N LEU A 112 12.51 25.57 1.79
CA LEU A 112 11.89 24.67 2.76
C LEU A 112 11.26 23.45 2.09
N ARG A 113 10.63 23.62 0.93
CA ARG A 113 10.08 22.49 0.16
C ARG A 113 11.18 21.56 -0.31
N GLU A 114 12.25 22.11 -0.82
CA GLU A 114 13.40 21.34 -1.28
C GLU A 114 14.11 20.63 -0.13
N ALA A 115 14.27 21.29 1.03
CA ALA A 115 14.83 20.66 2.22
C ALA A 115 13.98 19.48 2.71
N ARG A 116 12.64 19.63 2.77
CA ARG A 116 11.73 18.55 3.11
C ARG A 116 11.82 17.39 2.09
N ARG A 117 11.87 17.70 0.80
CA ARG A 117 12.00 16.67 -0.24
C ARG A 117 13.27 15.86 -0.04
N ARG A 118 14.41 16.50 0.19
CA ARG A 118 15.69 15.80 0.45
C ARG A 118 15.64 14.95 1.70
N GLU A 119 15.06 15.44 2.78
CA GLU A 119 14.86 14.67 4.02
C GLU A 119 14.08 13.38 3.74
N LEU A 120 12.94 13.48 3.04
CA LEU A 120 12.10 12.34 2.71
C LEU A 120 12.79 11.35 1.76
N GLU A 121 13.58 11.85 0.81
CA GLU A 121 14.38 11.00 -0.08
C GLU A 121 15.48 10.24 0.67
N VAL A 122 16.10 10.87 1.67
CA VAL A 122 17.07 10.19 2.56
C VAL A 122 16.36 9.12 3.38
N MET A 123 15.24 9.45 4.00
CA MET A 123 14.43 8.49 4.77
C MET A 123 14.05 7.27 3.92
N ARG A 124 13.59 7.49 2.69
CA ARG A 124 13.26 6.41 1.76
C ARG A 124 14.46 5.51 1.46
N ARG A 125 15.64 6.10 1.17
CA ARG A 125 16.84 5.31 0.94
C ARG A 125 17.17 4.44 2.15
N ASN A 126 17.19 5.03 3.33
CA ASN A 126 17.48 4.31 4.57
C ASN A 126 16.51 3.15 4.83
N LEU A 127 15.21 3.35 4.56
CA LEU A 127 14.21 2.29 4.66
C LEU A 127 14.51 1.13 3.70
N ARG A 128 14.76 1.42 2.43
CA ARG A 128 15.04 0.38 1.44
C ARG A 128 16.36 -0.35 1.72
N ASP A 129 17.37 0.37 2.12
CA ASP A 129 18.67 -0.21 2.46
C ASP A 129 18.55 -1.11 3.70
N GLY A 130 17.82 -0.68 4.74
CA GLY A 130 17.53 -1.51 5.90
C GLY A 130 16.78 -2.80 5.55
N TRP A 131 15.80 -2.76 4.63
CA TRP A 131 15.12 -3.98 4.18
C TRP A 131 16.03 -4.91 3.37
N ARG A 132 16.94 -4.37 2.57
CA ARG A 132 17.95 -5.17 1.84
C ARG A 132 18.95 -5.82 2.79
N GLU A 133 19.38 -5.07 3.79
CA GLU A 133 20.26 -5.61 4.85
C GLU A 133 19.58 -6.73 5.63
N GLU A 134 18.29 -6.57 6.01
CA GLU A 134 17.51 -7.61 6.68
C GLU A 134 17.39 -8.85 5.80
N ALA A 135 17.18 -8.68 4.50
CA ALA A 135 17.11 -9.78 3.55
C ALA A 135 18.45 -10.52 3.42
N GLU A 136 19.55 -9.79 3.37
CA GLU A 136 20.89 -10.38 3.29
C GLU A 136 21.24 -11.14 4.57
N GLN A 137 20.95 -10.60 5.75
CA GLN A 137 21.15 -11.29 7.03
C GLN A 137 20.31 -12.58 7.11
N ALA A 138 19.14 -12.59 6.51
CA ALA A 138 18.25 -13.75 6.48
C ALA A 138 18.57 -14.77 5.37
N ARG A 139 19.59 -14.51 4.53
CA ARG A 139 19.92 -15.33 3.36
C ARG A 139 20.13 -16.81 3.67
N ASN A 140 20.76 -17.11 4.80
CA ASN A 140 21.05 -18.48 5.23
C ASN A 140 20.14 -18.99 6.35
N ALA A 141 19.05 -18.27 6.65
CA ALA A 141 18.11 -18.64 7.71
C ALA A 141 17.45 -20.00 7.42
N ARG A 142 17.35 -20.81 8.46
CA ARG A 142 16.60 -22.08 8.43
C ARG A 142 15.69 -22.16 9.65
N PRO A 143 14.38 -22.35 9.47
CA PRO A 143 13.67 -22.51 8.18
C PRO A 143 13.76 -21.25 7.29
N ILE A 144 13.44 -21.35 6.01
CA ILE A 144 13.45 -20.26 5.04
C ILE A 144 12.54 -19.13 5.53
N SER A 145 13.09 -17.92 5.62
CA SER A 145 12.35 -16.72 6.02
C SER A 145 11.53 -16.14 4.86
N PHE A 146 10.52 -15.31 5.17
CA PHE A 146 9.78 -14.59 4.13
C PHE A 146 10.67 -13.64 3.34
N THR A 147 11.63 -13.00 3.99
CA THR A 147 12.61 -12.10 3.34
C THR A 147 13.45 -12.83 2.31
N ARG A 148 14.01 -13.98 2.70
CA ARG A 148 14.79 -14.83 1.78
C ARG A 148 13.93 -15.30 0.60
N LEU A 149 12.76 -15.89 0.86
CA LEU A 149 11.87 -16.36 -0.21
C LEU A 149 11.51 -15.22 -1.17
N THR A 150 11.25 -14.01 -0.65
CA THR A 150 10.93 -12.84 -1.47
C THR A 150 12.11 -12.42 -2.34
N SER A 151 13.34 -12.45 -1.80
CA SER A 151 14.54 -12.10 -2.55
C SER A 151 14.84 -13.12 -3.64
N ASP A 152 14.77 -14.42 -3.30
CA ASP A 152 15.03 -15.49 -4.26
C ASP A 152 14.01 -15.46 -5.42
N LEU A 153 12.73 -15.24 -5.11
CA LEU A 153 11.69 -15.06 -6.12
C LEU A 153 11.95 -13.83 -7.00
N TRP A 154 12.38 -12.71 -6.41
CA TRP A 154 12.68 -11.50 -7.17
C TRP A 154 13.78 -11.73 -8.20
N GLU A 155 14.84 -12.40 -7.83
CA GLU A 155 15.93 -12.72 -8.77
C GLU A 155 15.48 -13.56 -9.97
N VAL A 156 14.42 -14.34 -9.81
CA VAL A 156 13.85 -15.16 -10.89
C VAL A 156 12.89 -14.36 -11.77
N VAL A 157 12.11 -13.43 -11.20
CA VAL A 157 10.98 -12.82 -11.92
C VAL A 157 11.21 -11.37 -12.34
N LYS A 158 12.28 -10.70 -11.87
CA LYS A 158 12.51 -9.27 -12.07
C LYS A 158 12.58 -8.82 -13.53
N ASP A 159 13.02 -9.69 -14.42
CA ASP A 159 13.17 -9.42 -15.84
C ASP A 159 11.95 -9.88 -16.67
N GLU A 160 10.96 -10.46 -16.00
CA GLU A 160 9.70 -10.90 -16.60
C GLU A 160 8.61 -9.81 -16.49
N ARG A 161 7.62 -9.90 -17.34
CA ARG A 161 6.38 -9.13 -17.17
C ARG A 161 5.49 -9.84 -16.13
N TRP A 162 5.81 -9.67 -14.86
CA TRP A 162 5.14 -10.35 -13.77
C TRP A 162 3.91 -9.61 -13.25
N VAL A 163 2.94 -10.39 -12.77
CA VAL A 163 1.74 -9.92 -12.07
C VAL A 163 1.55 -10.79 -10.82
N LEU A 164 1.54 -10.17 -9.66
CA LEU A 164 1.23 -10.86 -8.42
C LEU A 164 -0.29 -10.92 -8.23
N VAL A 165 -0.85 -12.11 -8.35
CA VAL A 165 -2.31 -12.31 -8.34
C VAL A 165 -2.88 -12.65 -6.97
N ASN A 166 -2.06 -12.75 -5.93
CA ASN A 166 -2.50 -13.05 -4.59
C ASN A 166 -1.62 -12.33 -3.55
N ARG A 167 -1.15 -13.00 -2.52
CA ARG A 167 -0.53 -12.42 -1.31
C ARG A 167 0.86 -11.83 -1.57
N THR A 168 1.26 -10.95 -0.68
CA THR A 168 2.51 -10.16 -0.78
C THR A 168 3.59 -10.62 0.20
N LEU A 169 3.58 -11.87 0.66
CA LEU A 169 4.51 -12.38 1.69
C LEU A 169 4.64 -11.42 2.89
N ARG A 170 3.50 -11.09 3.51
CA ARG A 170 3.42 -10.11 4.61
C ARG A 170 3.99 -8.71 4.25
N GLY A 171 3.86 -8.34 2.97
CA GLY A 171 4.34 -7.05 2.45
C GLY A 171 5.80 -7.04 2.00
N TRP A 172 6.52 -8.16 2.09
CA TRP A 172 7.93 -8.22 1.69
C TRP A 172 8.14 -7.99 0.20
N THR A 173 7.23 -8.46 -0.66
CA THR A 173 7.29 -8.14 -2.10
C THR A 173 7.24 -6.63 -2.34
N ARG A 174 6.45 -5.88 -1.56
CA ARG A 174 6.39 -4.41 -1.69
C ARG A 174 7.65 -3.70 -1.20
N ARG A 175 8.43 -4.32 -0.34
CA ARG A 175 9.68 -3.78 0.20
C ARG A 175 10.87 -4.06 -0.70
N LEU A 176 10.94 -5.25 -1.29
CA LEU A 176 12.12 -5.72 -2.02
C LEU A 176 11.97 -5.67 -3.54
N TRP A 177 10.76 -5.85 -4.10
CA TRP A 177 10.52 -5.81 -5.54
C TRP A 177 10.31 -4.38 -6.04
N ASP A 178 10.58 -4.14 -7.32
CA ASP A 178 10.32 -2.86 -7.96
C ASP A 178 8.94 -2.86 -8.64
N TRP A 179 7.98 -2.20 -8.00
CA TRP A 179 6.62 -2.04 -8.49
C TRP A 179 6.54 -0.76 -9.31
N THR A 180 6.36 -0.89 -10.60
CA THR A 180 6.39 0.24 -11.54
C THR A 180 5.02 0.60 -12.10
N THR A 181 4.09 -0.35 -12.14
CA THR A 181 2.74 -0.16 -12.66
C THR A 181 1.66 -0.69 -11.72
N PRO A 182 0.45 -0.11 -11.72
CA PRO A 182 -0.67 -0.62 -10.90
C PRO A 182 -1.09 -2.05 -11.26
N SER A 183 -0.91 -2.44 -12.54
CA SER A 183 -1.31 -3.76 -13.05
C SER A 183 -0.45 -4.91 -12.53
N GLN A 184 0.68 -4.63 -11.86
CA GLN A 184 1.52 -5.68 -11.27
C GLN A 184 0.89 -6.34 -10.02
N TYR A 185 -0.22 -5.83 -9.52
CA TYR A 185 -0.93 -6.43 -8.39
C TYR A 185 -2.44 -6.40 -8.60
N VAL A 186 -3.06 -7.55 -8.56
CA VAL A 186 -4.52 -7.67 -8.70
C VAL A 186 -5.26 -7.23 -7.44
N GLY A 187 -4.54 -7.11 -6.33
CA GLY A 187 -5.13 -6.74 -5.05
C GLY A 187 -5.27 -7.92 -4.09
N ALA A 188 -5.87 -7.69 -2.95
CA ALA A 188 -6.27 -8.70 -2.00
C ALA A 188 -7.76 -8.54 -1.72
N GLN A 189 -8.44 -9.66 -1.50
CA GLN A 189 -9.86 -9.61 -1.13
C GLN A 189 -10.02 -8.94 0.23
N MET A 190 -11.00 -8.05 0.31
CA MET A 190 -11.48 -7.51 1.58
C MET A 190 -12.32 -8.58 2.29
N GLY A 191 -12.10 -8.75 3.59
CA GLY A 191 -12.83 -9.72 4.40
C GLY A 191 -12.10 -11.06 4.64
N GLY A 192 -11.08 -11.39 3.84
CA GLY A 192 -10.08 -12.40 4.16
C GLY A 192 -10.58 -13.83 4.44
N GLY A 193 -11.66 -14.27 3.80
CA GLY A 193 -12.12 -15.66 3.94
C GLY A 193 -11.02 -16.67 3.56
N VAL A 194 -10.85 -17.72 4.36
CA VAL A 194 -9.90 -18.80 4.04
C VAL A 194 -10.40 -19.56 2.80
N GLY A 195 -9.48 -19.89 1.88
CA GLY A 195 -9.80 -20.62 0.65
C GLY A 195 -10.14 -19.75 -0.56
N TYR A 196 -10.22 -18.42 -0.42
CA TYR A 196 -10.47 -17.54 -1.58
C TYR A 196 -9.29 -17.50 -2.57
N GLY A 197 -8.07 -17.85 -2.11
CA GLY A 197 -6.82 -17.64 -2.82
C GLY A 197 -6.79 -18.27 -4.22
N ILE A 198 -7.23 -19.53 -4.36
CA ILE A 198 -7.26 -20.22 -5.66
C ILE A 198 -8.18 -19.47 -6.66
N GLY A 199 -9.42 -19.19 -6.26
CA GLY A 199 -10.36 -18.50 -7.14
C GLY A 199 -9.86 -17.11 -7.56
N HIS A 200 -9.22 -16.40 -6.63
CA HIS A 200 -8.61 -15.09 -6.90
C HIS A 200 -7.44 -15.20 -7.88
N ALA A 201 -6.54 -16.17 -7.67
CA ALA A 201 -5.39 -16.42 -8.55
C ALA A 201 -5.83 -16.83 -9.96
N MET A 202 -6.83 -17.72 -10.06
CA MET A 202 -7.40 -18.13 -11.35
C MET A 202 -8.04 -16.97 -12.09
N GLY A 203 -8.83 -16.14 -11.40
CA GLY A 203 -9.43 -14.94 -11.99
C GLY A 203 -8.36 -13.95 -12.49
N GLY A 204 -7.30 -13.74 -11.70
CA GLY A 204 -6.16 -12.92 -12.10
C GLY A 204 -5.44 -13.50 -13.33
N ALA A 205 -5.18 -14.80 -13.36
CA ALA A 205 -4.55 -15.46 -14.49
C ALA A 205 -5.43 -15.42 -15.74
N LEU A 206 -6.74 -15.63 -15.60
CA LEU A 206 -7.70 -15.53 -16.70
C LEU A 206 -7.74 -14.13 -17.31
N ALA A 207 -7.66 -13.09 -16.49
CA ALA A 207 -7.61 -11.69 -16.96
C ALA A 207 -6.36 -11.40 -17.81
N HIS A 208 -5.30 -12.17 -17.64
CA HIS A 208 -4.06 -12.08 -18.40
C HIS A 208 -3.89 -13.16 -19.48
N LEU A 209 -4.92 -13.97 -19.72
CA LEU A 209 -4.90 -15.02 -20.75
C LEU A 209 -4.61 -14.42 -22.14
N GLY A 210 -3.67 -15.03 -22.87
CA GLY A 210 -3.25 -14.53 -24.19
C GLY A 210 -2.26 -13.36 -24.16
N THR A 211 -1.76 -13.00 -22.98
CA THR A 211 -0.65 -12.06 -22.82
C THR A 211 0.63 -12.80 -22.44
N ASP A 212 1.76 -12.08 -22.44
CA ASP A 212 3.06 -12.55 -21.97
C ASP A 212 3.25 -12.38 -20.43
N ALA A 213 2.20 -12.07 -19.69
CA ALA A 213 2.28 -11.85 -18.26
C ALA A 213 2.48 -13.16 -17.49
N LEU A 214 3.51 -13.22 -16.66
CA LEU A 214 3.74 -14.26 -15.67
C LEU A 214 2.88 -13.97 -14.43
N CYS A 215 1.78 -14.72 -14.27
CA CYS A 215 0.93 -14.61 -13.10
C CYS A 215 1.51 -15.43 -11.94
N ILE A 216 1.79 -14.75 -10.82
CA ILE A 216 2.42 -15.35 -9.64
C ILE A 216 1.38 -15.45 -8.53
N ASP A 217 1.06 -16.69 -8.11
CA ASP A 217 0.25 -16.95 -6.93
C ASP A 217 1.14 -17.32 -5.74
N ILE A 218 0.98 -16.62 -4.64
CA ILE A 218 1.63 -16.93 -3.38
C ILE A 218 0.53 -17.15 -2.35
N GLN A 219 0.38 -18.36 -1.86
CA GLN A 219 -0.62 -18.63 -0.84
C GLN A 219 -0.15 -19.66 0.20
N PRO A 220 -0.72 -19.61 1.42
CA PRO A 220 -0.47 -20.60 2.44
C PRO A 220 -1.04 -21.97 2.05
N ASP A 221 -0.43 -23.02 2.54
CA ASP A 221 -0.86 -24.42 2.39
C ASP A 221 -2.30 -24.64 2.87
N GLY A 222 -2.65 -24.10 4.03
CA GLY A 222 -4.01 -24.18 4.57
C GLY A 222 -5.05 -23.51 3.69
N ASP A 223 -4.72 -22.36 3.09
CA ASP A 223 -5.61 -21.63 2.17
C ASP A 223 -5.84 -22.43 0.88
N LEU A 224 -4.77 -23.02 0.35
CA LEU A 224 -4.80 -23.92 -0.82
C LEU A 224 -5.68 -25.15 -0.57
N LEU A 225 -5.57 -25.76 0.60
CA LEU A 225 -6.29 -26.99 0.94
C LEU A 225 -7.79 -26.80 1.19
N TYR A 226 -8.26 -25.56 1.37
CA TYR A 226 -9.70 -25.29 1.52
C TYR A 226 -10.50 -25.46 0.24
N THR A 227 -9.92 -25.15 -0.90
CA THR A 227 -10.59 -25.23 -2.21
C THR A 227 -9.70 -25.86 -3.29
N PRO A 228 -9.07 -27.03 -3.02
CA PRO A 228 -8.13 -27.62 -3.98
C PRO A 228 -8.79 -28.04 -5.30
N SER A 229 -10.10 -28.24 -5.29
CA SER A 229 -10.88 -28.53 -6.51
C SER A 229 -10.84 -27.40 -7.55
N GLY A 230 -10.49 -26.19 -7.15
CA GLY A 230 -10.28 -25.07 -8.09
C GLY A 230 -9.08 -25.28 -9.02
N LEU A 231 -8.20 -26.26 -8.76
CA LEU A 231 -7.07 -26.58 -9.63
C LEU A 231 -7.42 -27.55 -10.75
N TRP A 232 -8.62 -28.10 -10.77
CA TRP A 232 -9.15 -29.00 -11.80
C TRP A 232 -10.01 -28.23 -12.81
#